data_3b69f01ac75053288c3dcec0510ddab0
#
_entry.id   3b69f01ac75053288c3dcec0510ddab0
#
_cell.length_a   1.000
_cell.length_b   1.000
_cell.length_c   1.000
_cell.angle_alpha   90.00
_cell.angle_beta   90.00
_cell.angle_gamma   90.00
#
_symmetry.space_group_name_H-M   'P 1'
#
loop_
_entity.id
_entity.type
_entity.pdbx_description
1 polymer ?
#
loop_
_entity_poly.entity_id
_entity_poly.type
_entity_poly.pdbx_seq_one_letter_code
_entity_poly.pdbx_strand_id
1 'polypeptide(L)'
;ASWSRGLGDVYKRQPLTAVRDPFGTHLSFGAHNNARLQAFLDSFGFDYEFVSSTDCYTSGRFDDGLRAVLAHYDKIMDIMLPTLGEERRATYSPFFPVCPETGRVLQAKVIATHPERDAITYLHPESSAEIETSVTGGACKLQWKADWAMRWFVLGVDYEMAGKDLIESVRQSSKITRAIGGNPPIGISYELFLDSAGEKISKSKGNGLSVEEWLRYGSPESLALFMYAQPRRAKRMHFEVIPKTVDEYYQHRAKIAEQDEAARLENPAWHIHAGIPEAGGLPV
;
A
#
# COMPACT_ATOMS: atom_id res chain seq x y z
N ALA A 1 11.82 -5.43 -15.97
CA ALA A 1 13.22 -5.33 -15.55
C ALA A 1 13.25 -4.71 -14.16
N SER A 2 13.83 -5.40 -13.16
CA SER A 2 13.86 -4.90 -11.78
C SER A 2 14.82 -3.71 -11.71
N TRP A 3 14.30 -2.52 -11.72
CA TRP A 3 15.04 -1.26 -11.60
C TRP A 3 15.84 -1.13 -10.29
N SER A 4 15.54 -1.99 -9.29
CA SER A 4 16.28 -2.04 -8.03
C SER A 4 17.73 -2.53 -8.16
N ARG A 5 18.11 -3.16 -9.27
CA ARG A 5 19.49 -3.64 -9.50
C ARG A 5 20.39 -2.62 -10.19
N GLY A 6 19.89 -1.48 -10.67
CA GLY A 6 20.64 -0.46 -11.38
C GLY A 6 20.91 0.84 -10.61
N LEU A 7 20.23 1.02 -9.47
CA LEU A 7 20.53 2.13 -8.57
C LEU A 7 21.76 1.73 -7.74
N GLY A 8 22.93 2.29 -8.06
CA GLY A 8 24.17 2.01 -7.37
C GLY A 8 24.10 2.23 -5.86
N ASP A 9 25.14 1.83 -5.13
CA ASP A 9 25.19 1.89 -3.66
C ASP A 9 24.88 3.28 -3.07
N VAL A 10 25.03 4.34 -3.85
CA VAL A 10 24.74 5.74 -3.48
C VAL A 10 23.26 5.93 -3.06
N TYR A 11 22.32 5.20 -3.67
CA TYR A 11 20.89 5.32 -3.38
C TYR A 11 20.36 4.24 -2.42
N LYS A 12 21.22 3.34 -1.95
CA LYS A 12 20.83 2.34 -0.95
C LYS A 12 20.32 3.03 0.30
N ARG A 13 19.11 2.64 0.75
CA ARG A 13 18.43 3.16 1.95
C ARG A 13 17.97 4.63 1.85
N GLN A 14 18.11 5.28 0.69
CA GLN A 14 17.49 6.59 0.48
C GLN A 14 15.97 6.44 0.32
N PRO A 15 15.16 7.36 0.87
CA PRO A 15 13.75 7.47 0.51
C PRO A 15 13.62 7.69 -1.00
N LEU A 16 12.61 7.09 -1.63
CA LEU A 16 12.39 7.27 -3.09
C LEU A 16 12.18 8.73 -3.48
N THR A 17 11.72 9.56 -2.55
CA THR A 17 11.58 11.02 -2.71
C THR A 17 12.91 11.78 -2.72
N ALA A 18 14.01 11.15 -2.28
CA ALA A 18 15.37 11.69 -2.37
C ALA A 18 16.19 11.06 -3.52
N VAL A 19 15.64 10.04 -4.19
CA VAL A 19 16.29 9.40 -5.34
C VAL A 19 15.96 10.19 -6.60
N ARG A 20 16.98 10.56 -7.40
CA ARG A 20 16.79 11.24 -8.68
C ARG A 20 15.87 10.41 -9.61
N ASP A 21 14.95 11.08 -10.28
CA ASP A 21 14.14 10.45 -11.32
C ASP A 21 15.00 9.98 -12.51
N PRO A 22 15.08 8.68 -12.82
CA PRO A 22 15.87 8.18 -13.93
C PRO A 22 15.32 8.59 -15.29
N PHE A 23 14.08 9.03 -15.36
CA PHE A 23 13.42 9.49 -16.60
C PHE A 23 13.56 11.00 -16.81
N GLY A 24 13.97 11.75 -15.76
CA GLY A 24 14.17 13.19 -15.84
C GLY A 24 12.88 14.01 -15.97
N THR A 25 11.73 13.42 -15.70
CA THR A 25 10.41 14.05 -15.86
C THR A 25 9.88 14.66 -14.55
N HIS A 26 10.40 14.23 -13.41
CA HIS A 26 9.97 14.68 -12.09
C HIS A 26 11.16 14.96 -11.18
N LEU A 27 10.92 15.65 -10.06
CA LEU A 27 11.96 16.02 -9.08
C LEU A 27 12.64 14.80 -8.46
N SER A 28 11.91 13.69 -8.32
CA SER A 28 12.42 12.46 -7.72
C SER A 28 11.72 11.22 -8.30
N PHE A 29 12.32 10.06 -8.11
CA PHE A 29 11.70 8.79 -8.48
C PHE A 29 10.41 8.52 -7.69
N GLY A 30 10.33 8.98 -6.44
CA GLY A 30 9.08 8.98 -5.66
C GLY A 30 7.99 9.82 -6.32
N ALA A 31 8.32 11.06 -6.72
CA ALA A 31 7.38 11.95 -7.40
C ALA A 31 6.91 11.37 -8.74
N HIS A 32 7.82 10.76 -9.53
CA HIS A 32 7.46 10.07 -10.77
C HIS A 32 6.43 8.95 -10.54
N ASN A 33 6.67 8.07 -9.56
CA ASN A 33 5.74 6.98 -9.26
C ASN A 33 4.40 7.48 -8.73
N ASN A 34 4.41 8.54 -7.91
CA ASN A 34 3.19 9.17 -7.41
C ASN A 34 2.35 9.77 -8.55
N ALA A 35 2.99 10.48 -9.47
CA ALA A 35 2.32 11.05 -10.65
C ALA A 35 1.70 9.96 -11.55
N ARG A 36 2.40 8.84 -11.73
CA ARG A 36 1.86 7.69 -12.48
C ARG A 36 0.66 7.05 -11.78
N LEU A 37 0.70 6.92 -10.45
CA LEU A 37 -0.44 6.40 -9.68
C LEU A 37 -1.65 7.32 -9.81
N GLN A 38 -1.45 8.64 -9.66
CA GLN A 38 -2.53 9.61 -9.79
C GLN A 38 -3.12 9.60 -11.21
N ALA A 39 -2.29 9.65 -12.25
CA ALA A 39 -2.77 9.56 -13.64
C ALA A 39 -3.57 8.26 -13.91
N PHE A 40 -3.17 7.15 -13.29
CA PHE A 40 -3.92 5.89 -13.34
C PHE A 40 -5.29 6.03 -12.69
N LEU A 41 -5.37 6.56 -11.46
CA LEU A 41 -6.64 6.75 -10.75
C LEU A 41 -7.56 7.73 -11.48
N ASP A 42 -6.99 8.82 -12.01
CA ASP A 42 -7.71 9.82 -12.81
C ASP A 42 -8.34 9.22 -14.08
N SER A 43 -7.64 8.27 -14.72
CA SER A 43 -8.14 7.59 -15.93
C SER A 43 -9.39 6.72 -15.66
N PHE A 44 -9.64 6.36 -14.40
CA PHE A 44 -10.86 5.66 -13.97
C PHE A 44 -11.93 6.61 -13.42
N GLY A 45 -11.64 7.90 -13.30
CA GLY A 45 -12.57 8.89 -12.75
C GLY A 45 -12.81 8.72 -11.24
N PHE A 46 -11.88 8.12 -10.50
CA PHE A 46 -12.01 7.98 -9.05
C PHE A 46 -11.87 9.33 -8.36
N ASP A 47 -12.75 9.59 -7.41
CA ASP A 47 -12.62 10.68 -6.45
C ASP A 47 -11.77 10.18 -5.28
N TYR A 48 -10.61 10.80 -5.03
CA TYR A 48 -9.67 10.39 -3.99
C TYR A 48 -8.85 11.55 -3.46
N GLU A 49 -8.42 11.47 -2.21
CA GLU A 49 -7.39 12.33 -1.64
C GLU A 49 -6.02 11.66 -1.77
N PHE A 50 -5.10 12.29 -2.49
CA PHE A 50 -3.72 11.79 -2.55
C PHE A 50 -2.93 12.24 -1.31
N VAL A 51 -2.49 11.27 -0.50
CA VAL A 51 -1.71 11.51 0.73
C VAL A 51 -0.27 11.03 0.55
N SER A 52 0.67 11.99 0.52
CA SER A 52 2.10 11.70 0.46
C SER A 52 2.62 11.30 1.84
N SER A 53 3.18 10.10 1.95
CA SER A 53 3.82 9.65 3.21
C SER A 53 4.97 10.53 3.64
N THR A 54 5.82 10.97 2.71
CA THR A 54 6.96 11.83 3.04
C THR A 54 6.48 13.15 3.64
N ASP A 55 5.45 13.76 3.02
CA ASP A 55 4.90 15.01 3.51
C ASP A 55 4.25 14.83 4.89
N CYS A 56 3.54 13.72 5.11
CA CYS A 56 2.96 13.42 6.43
C CYS A 56 4.02 13.29 7.53
N TYR A 57 5.15 12.65 7.23
CA TYR A 57 6.26 12.55 8.18
C TYR A 57 6.94 13.88 8.44
N THR A 58 7.18 14.70 7.41
CA THR A 58 7.95 15.95 7.53
C THR A 58 7.11 17.14 7.97
N SER A 59 5.79 17.16 7.70
CA SER A 59 4.88 18.22 8.12
C SER A 59 4.38 18.06 9.56
N GLY A 60 4.65 16.92 10.21
CA GLY A 60 4.12 16.59 11.53
C GLY A 60 2.72 15.97 11.53
N ARG A 61 2.10 15.70 10.37
CA ARG A 61 0.79 15.03 10.30
C ARG A 61 0.79 13.67 11.01
N PHE A 62 1.94 12.97 11.03
CA PHE A 62 2.10 11.68 11.71
C PHE A 62 2.65 11.76 13.13
N ASP A 63 2.98 12.95 13.65
CA ASP A 63 3.67 13.10 14.94
C ASP A 63 2.91 12.48 16.11
N ASP A 64 1.60 12.69 16.22
CA ASP A 64 0.79 12.07 17.27
C ASP A 64 0.76 10.55 17.18
N GLY A 65 0.74 10.00 15.97
CA GLY A 65 0.87 8.55 15.74
C GLY A 65 2.23 8.01 16.14
N LEU A 66 3.30 8.76 15.83
CA LEU A 66 4.67 8.40 16.23
C LEU A 66 4.85 8.43 17.75
N ARG A 67 4.28 9.44 18.44
CA ARG A 67 4.23 9.49 19.92
C ARG A 67 3.47 8.31 20.49
N ALA A 68 2.32 7.96 19.89
CA ALA A 68 1.55 6.80 20.33
C ALA A 68 2.32 5.49 20.17
N VAL A 69 3.07 5.32 19.06
CA VAL A 69 3.96 4.16 18.87
C VAL A 69 5.08 4.16 19.90
N LEU A 70 5.68 5.30 20.21
CA LEU A 70 6.74 5.43 21.21
C LEU A 70 6.23 5.11 22.62
N ALA A 71 5.08 5.65 23.01
CA ALA A 71 4.45 5.40 24.31
C ALA A 71 4.08 3.91 24.51
N HIS A 72 3.87 3.17 23.44
CA HIS A 72 3.51 1.75 23.48
C HIS A 72 4.61 0.84 22.90
N TYR A 73 5.86 1.30 22.93
CA TYR A 73 7.01 0.62 22.32
C TYR A 73 7.10 -0.84 22.77
N ASP A 74 7.08 -1.12 24.08
CA ASP A 74 7.23 -2.48 24.62
C ASP A 74 6.08 -3.40 24.19
N LYS A 75 4.85 -2.92 24.17
CA LYS A 75 3.70 -3.69 23.66
C LYS A 75 3.86 -4.05 22.19
N ILE A 76 4.42 -3.15 21.39
CA ILE A 76 4.67 -3.40 19.98
C ILE A 76 5.81 -4.41 19.81
N MET A 77 6.86 -4.33 20.65
CA MET A 77 7.91 -5.34 20.70
C MET A 77 7.35 -6.72 21.04
N ASP A 78 6.47 -6.84 22.02
CA ASP A 78 5.81 -8.10 22.40
C ASP A 78 4.96 -8.71 21.26
N ILE A 79 4.33 -7.87 20.45
CA ILE A 79 3.57 -8.30 19.27
C ILE A 79 4.50 -8.79 18.16
N MET A 80 5.62 -8.10 17.95
CA MET A 80 6.46 -8.30 16.79
C MET A 80 7.53 -9.37 16.98
N LEU A 81 8.23 -9.38 18.12
CA LEU A 81 9.36 -10.27 18.35
C LEU A 81 9.05 -11.76 18.15
N PRO A 82 7.90 -12.31 18.61
CA PRO A 82 7.56 -13.72 18.39
C PRO A 82 7.43 -14.11 16.90
N THR A 83 7.23 -13.12 16.03
CA THR A 83 7.01 -13.34 14.58
C THR A 83 8.29 -13.28 13.76
N LEU A 84 9.41 -12.97 14.40
CA LEU A 84 10.71 -12.75 13.74
C LEU A 84 11.67 -13.90 14.01
N GLY A 85 12.53 -14.20 13.05
CA GLY A 85 13.67 -15.09 13.26
C GLY A 85 14.71 -14.47 14.22
N GLU A 86 15.57 -15.30 14.80
CA GLU A 86 16.51 -14.95 15.86
C GLU A 86 17.41 -13.73 15.52
N GLU A 87 18.00 -13.73 14.33
CA GLU A 87 18.85 -12.63 13.85
C GLU A 87 18.10 -11.29 13.82
N ARG A 88 16.86 -11.28 13.35
CA ARG A 88 16.05 -10.06 13.29
C ARG A 88 15.52 -9.59 14.63
N ARG A 89 15.33 -10.51 15.60
CA ARG A 89 14.90 -10.15 16.96
C ARG A 89 15.95 -9.29 17.66
N ALA A 90 17.21 -9.58 17.46
CA ALA A 90 18.33 -8.87 18.11
C ALA A 90 18.42 -7.38 17.72
N THR A 91 17.93 -7.01 16.56
CA THR A 91 18.05 -5.67 16.01
C THR A 91 16.71 -5.01 15.68
N TYR A 92 15.58 -5.67 15.97
CA TYR A 92 14.27 -5.11 15.67
C TYR A 92 13.95 -3.91 16.56
N SER A 93 13.45 -2.87 15.93
CA SER A 93 12.74 -1.75 16.56
C SER A 93 11.63 -1.29 15.61
N PRO A 94 10.48 -0.81 16.10
CA PRO A 94 9.49 -0.19 15.23
C PRO A 94 10.00 1.09 14.56
N PHE A 95 11.04 1.74 15.09
CA PHE A 95 11.62 2.97 14.55
C PHE A 95 12.88 2.72 13.72
N PHE A 96 12.95 3.40 12.59
CA PHE A 96 14.14 3.57 11.76
C PHE A 96 14.59 5.03 11.83
N PRO A 97 15.69 5.37 12.50
CA PRO A 97 16.26 6.72 12.46
C PRO A 97 16.62 7.14 11.03
N VAL A 98 16.46 8.41 10.74
CA VAL A 98 16.97 9.03 9.49
C VAL A 98 18.24 9.77 9.82
N CYS A 99 19.34 9.41 9.15
CA CYS A 99 20.63 10.06 9.35
C CYS A 99 20.54 11.54 8.90
N PRO A 100 20.79 12.51 9.78
CA PRO A 100 20.64 13.92 9.43
C PRO A 100 21.65 14.40 8.36
N GLU A 101 22.80 13.75 8.27
CA GLU A 101 23.86 14.12 7.32
C GLU A 101 23.59 13.58 5.91
N THR A 102 23.04 12.35 5.82
CA THR A 102 22.91 11.64 4.55
C THR A 102 21.46 11.44 4.08
N GLY A 103 20.46 11.68 4.95
CA GLY A 103 19.06 11.38 4.70
C GLY A 103 18.75 9.87 4.59
N ARG A 104 19.70 8.99 4.88
CA ARG A 104 19.50 7.53 4.81
C ARG A 104 18.67 7.03 5.98
N VAL A 105 17.75 6.12 5.68
CA VAL A 105 17.00 5.39 6.69
C VAL A 105 17.90 4.29 7.28
N LEU A 106 18.14 4.35 8.59
CA LEU A 106 19.07 3.47 9.27
C LEU A 106 18.33 2.28 9.90
N GLN A 107 18.79 1.08 9.64
CA GLN A 107 18.43 -0.11 10.43
C GLN A 107 19.35 -0.16 11.65
N ALA A 108 18.99 0.58 12.68
CA ALA A 108 19.78 0.73 13.88
C ALA A 108 19.14 0.03 15.08
N LYS A 109 19.95 -0.46 16.00
CA LYS A 109 19.46 -1.00 17.26
C LYS A 109 19.08 0.15 18.19
N VAL A 110 17.81 0.25 18.53
CA VAL A 110 17.34 1.18 19.59
C VAL A 110 17.71 0.56 20.94
N ILE A 111 18.34 1.35 21.79
CA ILE A 111 18.83 0.95 23.11
C ILE A 111 18.09 1.62 24.26
N ALA A 112 17.43 2.75 24.00
CA ALA A 112 16.57 3.43 24.97
C ALA A 112 15.43 4.18 24.26
N THR A 113 14.31 4.35 24.98
CA THR A 113 13.16 5.14 24.54
C THR A 113 12.90 6.25 25.56
N HIS A 114 12.48 7.41 25.09
CA HIS A 114 12.29 8.61 25.89
C HIS A 114 10.93 9.27 25.53
N PRO A 115 9.80 8.67 25.97
CA PRO A 115 8.47 9.19 25.63
C PRO A 115 8.24 10.63 26.10
N GLU A 116 8.87 11.05 27.19
CA GLU A 116 8.74 12.36 27.80
C GLU A 116 9.33 13.51 26.94
N ARG A 117 10.12 13.19 25.92
CA ARG A 117 10.73 14.16 24.99
C ARG A 117 10.68 13.72 23.53
N ASP A 118 9.77 12.79 23.20
CA ASP A 118 9.53 12.29 21.84
C ASP A 118 10.81 11.75 21.17
N ALA A 119 11.68 11.04 21.92
CA ALA A 119 12.99 10.63 21.41
C ALA A 119 13.31 9.15 21.67
N ILE A 120 14.26 8.65 20.88
CA ILE A 120 14.91 7.35 21.06
C ILE A 120 16.43 7.51 21.04
N THR A 121 17.15 6.62 21.73
CA THR A 121 18.60 6.45 21.60
C THR A 121 18.91 5.18 20.83
N TYR A 122 19.74 5.27 19.82
CA TYR A 122 20.14 4.14 18.99
C TYR A 122 21.66 4.05 18.82
N LEU A 123 22.15 2.85 18.51
CA LEU A 123 23.55 2.65 18.11
C LEU A 123 23.68 2.89 16.60
N HIS A 124 24.56 3.83 16.21
CA HIS A 124 24.82 4.09 14.81
C HIS A 124 25.45 2.85 14.14
N PRO A 125 24.92 2.34 13.03
CA PRO A 125 25.35 1.05 12.47
C PRO A 125 26.81 0.96 12.06
N GLU A 126 27.44 2.08 11.69
CA GLU A 126 28.81 2.12 11.20
C GLU A 126 29.81 2.52 12.30
N SER A 127 29.47 3.48 13.17
CA SER A 127 30.36 3.99 14.20
C SER A 127 30.15 3.39 15.59
N SER A 128 29.03 2.70 15.81
CA SER A 128 28.56 2.23 17.12
C SER A 128 28.38 3.35 18.17
N ALA A 129 28.36 4.59 17.74
CA ALA A 129 28.11 5.73 18.62
C ALA A 129 26.63 5.71 19.07
N GLU A 130 26.38 6.06 20.32
CA GLU A 130 25.07 6.30 20.85
C GLU A 130 24.56 7.65 20.38
N ILE A 131 23.42 7.66 19.68
CA ILE A 131 22.80 8.87 19.14
C ILE A 131 21.37 8.94 19.62
N GLU A 132 21.01 10.06 20.24
CA GLU A 132 19.63 10.40 20.53
C GLU A 132 19.03 11.17 19.36
N THR A 133 17.79 10.82 18.97
CA THR A 133 17.05 11.51 17.91
C THR A 133 15.58 11.59 18.24
N SER A 134 14.91 12.65 17.77
CA SER A 134 13.44 12.74 17.84
C SER A 134 12.80 11.64 16.99
N VAL A 135 11.62 11.17 17.39
CA VAL A 135 10.79 10.30 16.55
C VAL A 135 9.89 11.06 15.58
N THR A 136 9.73 12.38 15.78
CA THR A 136 8.82 13.27 15.05
C THR A 136 9.54 14.11 13.98
N GLY A 137 8.78 14.89 13.20
CA GLY A 137 9.32 15.85 12.23
C GLY A 137 10.14 15.22 11.10
N GLY A 138 9.94 13.92 10.81
CA GLY A 138 10.70 13.21 9.77
C GLY A 138 12.07 12.69 10.21
N ALA A 139 12.47 12.87 11.48
CA ALA A 139 13.75 12.37 12.00
C ALA A 139 13.77 10.83 12.17
N CYS A 140 12.59 10.20 12.26
CA CYS A 140 12.41 8.75 12.21
C CYS A 140 11.35 8.35 11.20
N LYS A 141 11.46 7.10 10.74
CA LYS A 141 10.45 6.41 9.96
C LYS A 141 10.08 5.11 10.68
N LEU A 142 8.83 4.67 10.56
CA LEU A 142 8.45 3.37 11.13
C LEU A 142 8.75 2.21 10.19
N GLN A 143 8.95 1.04 10.77
CA GLN A 143 8.96 -0.23 10.05
C GLN A 143 7.56 -0.57 9.53
N TRP A 144 7.52 -1.29 8.43
CA TRP A 144 6.35 -1.65 7.63
C TRP A 144 5.05 -1.87 8.40
N LYS A 145 5.03 -2.78 9.39
CA LYS A 145 3.78 -3.13 10.08
C LYS A 145 3.37 -2.09 11.10
N ALA A 146 4.33 -1.47 11.77
CA ALA A 146 4.09 -0.37 12.67
C ALA A 146 3.67 0.90 11.91
N ASP A 147 4.29 1.18 10.75
CA ASP A 147 3.93 2.27 9.86
C ASP A 147 2.48 2.11 9.34
N TRP A 148 2.12 0.90 8.93
CA TRP A 148 0.78 0.61 8.44
C TRP A 148 -0.29 0.80 9.54
N ALA A 149 -0.02 0.29 10.75
CA ALA A 149 -0.88 0.46 11.90
C ALA A 149 -1.05 1.94 12.31
N MET A 150 0.05 2.70 12.32
CA MET A 150 0.05 4.12 12.62
C MET A 150 -0.74 4.93 11.60
N ARG A 151 -0.64 4.60 10.30
CA ARG A 151 -1.44 5.24 9.24
C ARG A 151 -2.93 4.99 9.45
N TRP A 152 -3.34 3.77 9.75
CA TRP A 152 -4.74 3.48 10.08
C TRP A 152 -5.25 4.32 11.23
N PHE A 153 -4.42 4.46 12.27
CA PHE A 153 -4.75 5.27 13.45
C PHE A 153 -4.88 6.76 13.12
N VAL A 154 -3.87 7.34 12.45
CA VAL A 154 -3.83 8.80 12.20
C VAL A 154 -4.79 9.23 11.10
N LEU A 155 -4.95 8.43 10.05
CA LEU A 155 -5.81 8.77 8.92
C LEU A 155 -7.27 8.34 9.11
N GLY A 156 -7.57 7.62 10.21
CA GLY A 156 -8.93 7.17 10.50
C GLY A 156 -9.47 6.22 9.43
N VAL A 157 -8.66 5.22 9.02
CA VAL A 157 -9.04 4.29 7.96
C VAL A 157 -10.09 3.30 8.46
N ASP A 158 -11.29 3.33 7.87
CA ASP A 158 -12.40 2.46 8.23
C ASP A 158 -12.39 1.14 7.44
N TYR A 159 -11.88 1.16 6.22
CA TYR A 159 -11.88 -0.01 5.33
C TYR A 159 -10.62 -0.07 4.47
N GLU A 160 -10.01 -1.25 4.36
CA GLU A 160 -8.87 -1.50 3.49
C GLU A 160 -8.87 -2.95 2.97
N MET A 161 -8.66 -3.11 1.66
CA MET A 161 -8.47 -4.43 1.04
C MET A 161 -6.99 -4.77 0.94
N ALA A 162 -6.66 -6.04 1.17
CA ALA A 162 -5.28 -6.53 1.05
C ALA A 162 -5.22 -7.88 0.32
N GLY A 163 -4.16 -8.11 -0.43
CA GLY A 163 -3.88 -9.42 -1.01
C GLY A 163 -3.65 -10.49 0.08
N LYS A 164 -3.96 -11.74 -0.22
CA LYS A 164 -3.82 -12.85 0.74
C LYS A 164 -2.40 -13.03 1.28
N ASP A 165 -1.41 -12.61 0.55
CA ASP A 165 -0.01 -12.62 0.97
C ASP A 165 0.32 -11.61 2.08
N LEU A 166 -0.61 -10.69 2.39
CA LEU A 166 -0.51 -9.70 3.45
C LEU A 166 -1.32 -10.04 4.70
N ILE A 167 -2.05 -11.17 4.74
CA ILE A 167 -2.94 -11.53 5.86
C ILE A 167 -2.22 -11.47 7.22
N GLU A 168 -1.02 -12.03 7.33
CA GLU A 168 -0.26 -11.97 8.58
C GLU A 168 0.21 -10.55 8.92
N SER A 169 0.52 -9.74 7.91
CA SER A 169 0.86 -8.33 8.11
C SER A 169 -0.33 -7.53 8.61
N VAL A 170 -1.52 -7.72 8.00
CA VAL A 170 -2.79 -7.13 8.46
C VAL A 170 -3.10 -7.52 9.90
N ARG A 171 -2.96 -8.82 10.24
CA ARG A 171 -3.19 -9.32 11.62
C ARG A 171 -2.28 -8.63 12.63
N GLN A 172 -1.00 -8.50 12.33
CA GLN A 172 -0.03 -7.86 13.22
C GLN A 172 -0.25 -6.35 13.31
N SER A 173 -0.46 -5.67 12.18
CA SER A 173 -0.79 -4.24 12.16
C SER A 173 -2.08 -3.95 12.92
N SER A 174 -3.11 -4.82 12.82
CA SER A 174 -4.34 -4.68 13.60
C SER A 174 -4.11 -4.78 15.12
N LYS A 175 -3.19 -5.67 15.57
CA LYS A 175 -2.81 -5.72 16.98
C LYS A 175 -2.08 -4.46 17.42
N ILE A 176 -1.18 -3.94 16.58
CA ILE A 176 -0.44 -2.70 16.86
C ILE A 176 -1.40 -1.51 16.91
N THR A 177 -2.35 -1.41 15.96
CA THR A 177 -3.35 -0.33 15.95
C THR A 177 -4.14 -0.30 17.27
N ARG A 178 -4.58 -1.47 17.76
CA ARG A 178 -5.27 -1.54 19.07
C ARG A 178 -4.34 -1.19 20.24
N ALA A 179 -3.07 -1.59 20.17
CA ALA A 179 -2.09 -1.29 21.21
C ALA A 179 -1.83 0.21 21.37
N ILE A 180 -1.87 0.97 20.26
CA ILE A 180 -1.70 2.43 20.24
C ILE A 180 -3.02 3.20 20.42
N GLY A 181 -4.14 2.51 20.72
CA GLY A 181 -5.43 3.12 21.04
C GLY A 181 -6.37 3.35 19.84
N GLY A 182 -6.05 2.81 18.66
CA GLY A 182 -6.88 2.92 17.46
C GLY A 182 -7.77 1.71 17.20
N ASN A 183 -8.66 1.85 16.22
CA ASN A 183 -9.45 0.76 15.67
C ASN A 183 -8.88 0.35 14.31
N PRO A 184 -8.50 -0.93 14.11
CA PRO A 184 -8.08 -1.37 12.79
C PRO A 184 -9.25 -1.38 11.82
N PRO A 185 -9.01 -1.13 10.51
CA PRO A 185 -10.06 -1.13 9.51
C PRO A 185 -10.71 -2.51 9.35
N ILE A 186 -11.96 -2.50 8.91
CA ILE A 186 -12.61 -3.69 8.36
C ILE A 186 -12.00 -3.93 6.98
N GLY A 187 -11.73 -5.19 6.62
CA GLY A 187 -11.10 -5.47 5.35
C GLY A 187 -11.49 -6.80 4.72
N ILE A 188 -11.23 -6.90 3.43
CA ILE A 188 -11.36 -8.13 2.65
C ILE A 188 -9.99 -8.53 2.13
N SER A 189 -9.64 -9.82 2.31
CA SER A 189 -8.48 -10.39 1.61
C SER A 189 -8.91 -10.91 0.25
N TYR A 190 -8.20 -10.49 -0.80
CA TYR A 190 -8.41 -10.98 -2.16
C TYR A 190 -7.31 -11.95 -2.58
N GLU A 191 -7.67 -12.85 -3.49
CA GLU A 191 -6.77 -13.86 -4.05
C GLU A 191 -5.81 -13.28 -5.11
N LEU A 192 -4.79 -14.06 -5.42
CA LEU A 192 -3.79 -13.70 -6.41
C LEU A 192 -4.35 -13.83 -7.83
N PHE A 193 -3.81 -13.01 -8.73
CA PHE A 193 -3.98 -13.20 -10.17
C PHE A 193 -2.93 -14.17 -10.69
N LEU A 194 -3.37 -15.06 -11.58
CA LEU A 194 -2.55 -16.09 -12.21
C LEU A 194 -2.43 -15.78 -13.71
N ASP A 195 -1.34 -16.20 -14.31
CA ASP A 195 -1.19 -16.15 -15.77
C ASP A 195 -2.01 -17.25 -16.49
N SER A 196 -1.89 -17.35 -17.81
CA SER A 196 -2.59 -18.37 -18.60
C SER A 196 -2.22 -19.80 -18.21
N ALA A 197 -1.00 -20.02 -17.73
CA ALA A 197 -0.52 -21.32 -17.26
C ALA A 197 -0.98 -21.65 -15.83
N GLY A 198 -1.57 -20.69 -15.10
CA GLY A 198 -1.98 -20.85 -13.72
C GLY A 198 -0.88 -20.52 -12.70
N GLU A 199 0.21 -19.87 -13.13
CA GLU A 199 1.27 -19.43 -12.26
C GLU A 199 1.01 -18.02 -11.71
N LYS A 200 1.53 -17.72 -10.51
CA LYS A 200 1.42 -16.38 -9.93
C LYS A 200 2.05 -15.33 -10.85
N ILE A 201 1.26 -14.30 -11.18
CA ILE A 201 1.76 -13.12 -11.89
C ILE A 201 2.78 -12.39 -11.02
N SER A 202 3.93 -12.08 -11.61
CA SER A 202 4.96 -11.29 -10.93
C SER A 202 5.65 -10.32 -11.88
N LYS A 203 5.97 -9.12 -11.38
CA LYS A 203 6.70 -8.09 -12.15
C LYS A 203 8.06 -8.59 -12.66
N SER A 204 8.73 -9.46 -11.90
CA SER A 204 10.05 -9.98 -12.27
C SER A 204 10.00 -11.00 -13.42
N LYS A 205 8.89 -11.72 -13.55
CA LYS A 205 8.66 -12.68 -14.65
C LYS A 205 8.11 -11.99 -15.90
N GLY A 206 7.43 -10.84 -15.74
CA GLY A 206 6.76 -10.14 -16.84
C GLY A 206 5.62 -10.95 -17.47
N ASN A 207 5.03 -11.88 -16.72
CA ASN A 207 3.98 -12.80 -17.19
C ASN A 207 2.56 -12.30 -16.90
N GLY A 208 2.40 -11.03 -16.57
CA GLY A 208 1.10 -10.41 -16.29
C GLY A 208 0.59 -9.55 -17.44
N LEU A 209 -0.71 -9.47 -17.55
CA LEU A 209 -1.40 -8.48 -18.37
C LEU A 209 -1.41 -7.14 -17.62
N SER A 210 -0.94 -6.06 -18.24
CA SER A 210 -0.99 -4.72 -17.63
C SER A 210 -2.37 -4.10 -17.80
N VAL A 211 -2.66 -3.07 -17.00
CA VAL A 211 -3.92 -2.32 -17.11
C VAL A 211 -4.00 -1.61 -18.46
N GLU A 212 -2.89 -1.03 -18.91
CA GLU A 212 -2.82 -0.36 -20.22
C GLU A 212 -3.10 -1.34 -21.38
N GLU A 213 -2.67 -2.59 -21.25
CA GLU A 213 -2.98 -3.63 -22.24
C GLU A 213 -4.47 -4.02 -22.19
N TRP A 214 -5.06 -4.15 -20.99
CA TRP A 214 -6.50 -4.39 -20.87
C TRP A 214 -7.31 -3.28 -21.54
N LEU A 215 -7.00 -2.01 -21.21
CA LEU A 215 -7.74 -0.85 -21.70
C LEU A 215 -7.63 -0.61 -23.22
N ARG A 216 -6.76 -1.33 -23.92
CA ARG A 216 -6.75 -1.35 -25.40
C ARG A 216 -7.88 -2.19 -26.00
N TYR A 217 -8.43 -3.15 -25.24
CA TYR A 217 -9.37 -4.14 -25.76
C TYR A 217 -10.64 -4.25 -24.92
N GLY A 218 -10.68 -3.65 -23.76
CA GLY A 218 -11.81 -3.65 -22.83
C GLY A 218 -11.98 -2.31 -22.14
N SER A 219 -13.19 -2.05 -21.66
CA SER A 219 -13.50 -0.81 -20.93
C SER A 219 -12.99 -0.85 -19.48
N PRO A 220 -12.83 0.31 -18.82
CA PRO A 220 -12.54 0.39 -17.39
C PRO A 220 -13.56 -0.39 -16.53
N GLU A 221 -14.83 -0.35 -16.90
CA GLU A 221 -15.90 -1.04 -16.17
C GLU A 221 -15.78 -2.57 -16.29
N SER A 222 -15.36 -3.07 -17.46
CA SER A 222 -15.09 -4.51 -17.63
C SER A 222 -13.92 -4.95 -16.77
N LEU A 223 -12.88 -4.13 -16.64
CA LEU A 223 -11.76 -4.40 -15.74
C LEU A 223 -12.21 -4.37 -14.28
N ALA A 224 -13.03 -3.40 -13.88
CA ALA A 224 -13.58 -3.32 -12.54
C ALA A 224 -14.40 -4.57 -12.19
N LEU A 225 -15.27 -5.03 -13.13
CA LEU A 225 -16.00 -6.29 -12.98
C LEU A 225 -15.04 -7.48 -12.78
N PHE A 226 -14.03 -7.61 -13.64
CA PHE A 226 -13.06 -8.70 -13.54
C PHE A 226 -12.31 -8.68 -12.21
N MET A 227 -11.86 -7.51 -11.77
CA MET A 227 -11.07 -7.37 -10.54
C MET A 227 -11.88 -7.74 -9.30
N TYR A 228 -13.14 -7.31 -9.23
CA TYR A 228 -13.96 -7.45 -8.03
C TYR A 228 -14.88 -8.67 -8.03
N ALA A 229 -15.21 -9.26 -9.18
CA ALA A 229 -16.00 -10.48 -9.22
C ALA A 229 -15.27 -11.62 -8.50
N GLN A 230 -15.91 -12.23 -7.49
CA GLN A 230 -15.35 -13.33 -6.70
C GLN A 230 -13.93 -13.04 -6.14
N PRO A 231 -13.73 -12.01 -5.32
CA PRO A 231 -12.41 -11.56 -4.91
C PRO A 231 -11.61 -12.62 -4.11
N ARG A 232 -12.30 -13.59 -3.51
CA ARG A 232 -11.68 -14.70 -2.74
C ARG A 232 -11.28 -15.90 -3.58
N ARG A 233 -11.41 -15.82 -4.92
CA ARG A 233 -11.02 -16.86 -5.85
C ARG A 233 -9.87 -16.39 -6.73
N ALA A 234 -8.81 -17.21 -6.83
CA ALA A 234 -7.74 -16.96 -7.76
C ALA A 234 -8.26 -16.95 -9.20
N LYS A 235 -7.89 -15.94 -9.98
CA LYS A 235 -8.34 -15.75 -11.35
C LYS A 235 -7.16 -15.71 -12.30
N ARG A 236 -7.32 -16.33 -13.47
CA ARG A 236 -6.35 -16.21 -14.55
C ARG A 236 -6.58 -14.90 -15.29
N MET A 237 -5.53 -14.09 -15.45
CA MET A 237 -5.55 -12.79 -16.09
C MET A 237 -4.66 -12.84 -17.33
N HIS A 238 -5.28 -12.98 -18.50
CA HIS A 238 -4.63 -13.06 -19.82
C HIS A 238 -5.57 -12.47 -20.89
N PHE A 239 -5.07 -12.25 -22.10
CA PHE A 239 -5.84 -11.54 -23.14
C PHE A 239 -7.19 -12.18 -23.48
N GLU A 240 -7.30 -13.51 -23.49
CA GLU A 240 -8.53 -14.21 -23.86
C GLU A 240 -9.69 -14.01 -22.86
N VAL A 241 -9.42 -13.53 -21.63
CA VAL A 241 -10.50 -13.24 -20.67
C VAL A 241 -11.16 -11.90 -20.94
N ILE A 242 -10.50 -10.99 -21.67
CA ILE A 242 -11.01 -9.64 -21.89
C ILE A 242 -12.34 -9.63 -22.64
N PRO A 243 -12.48 -10.25 -23.84
CA PRO A 243 -13.73 -10.26 -24.58
C PRO A 243 -14.88 -10.83 -23.75
N LYS A 244 -14.65 -11.95 -23.09
CA LYS A 244 -15.64 -12.62 -22.24
C LYS A 244 -16.11 -11.70 -21.11
N THR A 245 -15.18 -10.99 -20.46
CA THR A 245 -15.54 -10.09 -19.36
C THR A 245 -16.28 -8.85 -19.86
N VAL A 246 -15.94 -8.35 -21.03
CA VAL A 246 -16.67 -7.27 -21.69
C VAL A 246 -18.12 -7.69 -21.96
N ASP A 247 -18.33 -8.88 -22.54
CA ASP A 247 -19.68 -9.40 -22.79
C ASP A 247 -20.47 -9.60 -21.48
N GLU A 248 -19.82 -10.13 -20.45
CA GLU A 248 -20.43 -10.34 -19.13
C GLU A 248 -20.84 -8.98 -18.49
N TYR A 249 -19.99 -7.96 -18.59
CA TYR A 249 -20.31 -6.62 -18.14
C TYR A 249 -21.55 -6.04 -18.84
N TYR A 250 -21.61 -6.14 -20.16
CA TYR A 250 -22.79 -5.66 -20.91
C TYR A 250 -24.06 -6.44 -20.59
N GLN A 251 -23.98 -7.74 -20.33
CA GLN A 251 -25.12 -8.54 -19.87
C GLN A 251 -25.63 -8.08 -18.51
N HIS A 252 -24.73 -7.77 -17.55
CA HIS A 252 -25.09 -7.20 -16.27
C HIS A 252 -25.73 -5.83 -16.42
N ARG A 253 -25.16 -4.97 -17.24
CA ARG A 253 -25.66 -3.63 -17.52
C ARG A 253 -27.06 -3.64 -18.13
N ALA A 254 -27.29 -4.48 -19.10
CA ALA A 254 -28.59 -4.58 -19.79
C ALA A 254 -29.73 -4.99 -18.84
N LYS A 255 -29.45 -5.80 -17.84
CA LYS A 255 -30.46 -6.28 -16.88
C LYS A 255 -30.91 -5.21 -15.88
N ILE A 256 -30.12 -4.17 -15.61
CA ILE A 256 -30.42 -3.17 -14.56
C ILE A 256 -31.77 -2.50 -14.76
N ALA A 257 -32.16 -2.21 -16.01
CA ALA A 257 -33.40 -1.52 -16.32
C ALA A 257 -34.67 -2.32 -15.92
N GLU A 258 -34.56 -3.65 -15.96
CA GLU A 258 -35.67 -4.60 -15.69
C GLU A 258 -35.65 -5.11 -14.24
N GLN A 259 -34.62 -4.83 -13.47
CA GLN A 259 -34.43 -5.33 -12.11
C GLN A 259 -35.13 -4.43 -11.08
N ASP A 260 -35.71 -5.03 -10.05
CA ASP A 260 -36.11 -4.35 -8.83
C ASP A 260 -34.92 -3.93 -7.98
N GLU A 261 -35.12 -3.21 -6.88
CA GLU A 261 -34.10 -2.69 -6.02
C GLU A 261 -33.19 -3.79 -5.43
N ALA A 262 -33.80 -4.89 -4.98
CA ALA A 262 -33.06 -6.00 -4.40
C ALA A 262 -32.13 -6.68 -5.44
N ALA A 263 -32.64 -6.92 -6.65
CA ALA A 263 -31.89 -7.50 -7.75
C ALA A 263 -30.77 -6.56 -8.26
N ARG A 264 -30.98 -5.24 -8.22
CA ARG A 264 -29.94 -4.25 -8.55
C ARG A 264 -28.78 -4.28 -7.56
N LEU A 265 -29.05 -4.44 -6.26
CA LEU A 265 -28.00 -4.57 -5.23
C LEU A 265 -27.13 -5.82 -5.41
N GLU A 266 -27.64 -6.86 -6.07
CA GLU A 266 -26.87 -8.05 -6.43
C GLU A 266 -26.13 -7.91 -7.78
N ASN A 267 -26.39 -6.86 -8.54
CA ASN A 267 -25.83 -6.66 -9.87
C ASN A 267 -24.52 -5.85 -9.81
N PRO A 268 -23.37 -6.42 -10.22
CA PRO A 268 -22.08 -5.73 -10.15
C PRO A 268 -22.04 -4.46 -10.97
N ALA A 269 -22.74 -4.35 -12.09
CA ALA A 269 -22.77 -3.14 -12.91
C ALA A 269 -23.44 -1.96 -12.18
N TRP A 270 -24.42 -2.23 -11.31
CA TRP A 270 -25.01 -1.22 -10.44
C TRP A 270 -23.96 -0.56 -9.53
N HIS A 271 -23.08 -1.36 -8.94
CA HIS A 271 -22.03 -0.86 -8.03
C HIS A 271 -20.91 -0.15 -8.79
N ILE A 272 -20.55 -0.64 -9.98
CA ILE A 272 -19.53 0.00 -10.82
C ILE A 272 -19.95 1.43 -11.20
N HIS A 273 -21.24 1.66 -11.44
CA HIS A 273 -21.80 2.97 -11.81
C HIS A 273 -22.34 3.77 -10.63
N ALA A 274 -22.28 3.26 -9.41
CA ALA A 274 -22.94 3.85 -8.24
C ALA A 274 -24.42 4.15 -8.47
N GLY A 275 -25.12 3.32 -9.27
CA GLY A 275 -26.51 3.50 -9.65
C GLY A 275 -26.85 2.99 -11.05
N ILE A 276 -27.87 3.58 -11.66
CA ILE A 276 -28.26 3.28 -13.05
C ILE A 276 -27.19 3.88 -13.99
N PRO A 277 -26.55 3.06 -14.84
CA PRO A 277 -25.60 3.58 -15.83
C PRO A 277 -26.30 4.50 -16.82
N GLU A 278 -25.62 5.57 -17.21
CA GLU A 278 -26.11 6.44 -18.29
C GLU A 278 -26.39 5.63 -19.54
N ALA A 279 -27.44 6.03 -20.28
CA ALA A 279 -27.82 5.39 -21.54
C ALA A 279 -26.75 5.66 -22.60
N GLY A 280 -25.69 4.87 -22.60
CA GLY A 280 -24.70 4.82 -23.65
C GLY A 280 -24.99 3.63 -24.56
N GLY A 281 -25.01 3.83 -25.86
CA GLY A 281 -25.14 2.74 -26.83
C GLY A 281 -24.07 1.67 -26.61
N LEU A 282 -24.43 0.42 -26.93
CA LEU A 282 -23.42 -0.64 -27.06
C LEU A 282 -22.42 -0.16 -28.12
N PRO A 283 -21.10 -0.27 -27.90
CA PRO A 283 -20.15 -0.10 -28.98
C PRO A 283 -20.50 -1.13 -30.06
N VAL A 284 -20.80 -0.64 -31.26
CA VAL A 284 -21.10 -1.47 -32.44
C VAL A 284 -19.79 -2.06 -32.96
#